data_0839f3e0c798e56b49f7bc4ef228f0a7
#
_entry.id   0839f3e0c798e56b49f7bc4ef228f0a7
#
_cell.length_a   1.000
_cell.length_b   1.000
_cell.length_c   1.000
_cell.angle_alpha   90.00
_cell.angle_beta   90.00
_cell.angle_gamma   90.00
#
_symmetry.space_group_name_H-M   'P 1'
#
loop_
_entity.id
_entity.type
_entity.pdbx_description
1 polymer ?
#
loop_
_entity_poly.entity_id
_entity_poly.type
_entity_poly.pdbx_seq_one_letter_code
_entity_poly.pdbx_strand_id
1 'polypeptide(L)'
;SLTAGACAVPNVYAKTEAEKKRDAYKKKLKAKNSDIANIKDSQSDVKDSITAAAARMKTLLSKQEQLKSDIKDKQNEVEQANKKLEEAKEEEQNQYDAMKLRIQYLYENSTDNSIWSAILESNGLSDMLNRIEYATDLYKSDRELMTSYQNAVKKVEDWTMQLADEMDSLLALQDKYQTQQGELKTLMAKLEQQKDAYAQQLAEAQKQAQDYKKTISKQEAIIRAQEAAAARANANTYDGGGTGASGGIASDSYLKDPDCNPSQTTDV
;
A
#
# COMPACT_ATOMS: atom_id res chain seq x y z
N SER A 1 28.70 58.57 -68.46
CA SER A 1 28.88 57.64 -67.33
C SER A 1 27.56 57.23 -66.74
N LEU A 2 27.03 56.07 -67.13
CA LEU A 2 25.89 55.48 -66.50
C LEU A 2 26.39 54.24 -65.76
N THR A 3 26.37 54.29 -64.43
CA THR A 3 26.63 53.17 -63.58
C THR A 3 25.24 52.46 -63.35
N ALA A 4 25.05 51.31 -63.96
CA ALA A 4 23.99 50.48 -63.69
C ALA A 4 24.18 49.76 -62.31
N GLY A 5 23.50 50.27 -61.30
CA GLY A 5 23.46 49.60 -59.97
C GLY A 5 22.55 48.32 -60.06
N ALA A 6 23.19 47.18 -60.02
CA ALA A 6 22.46 45.93 -59.85
C ALA A 6 21.91 45.84 -58.42
N CYS A 7 20.62 46.15 -58.20
CA CYS A 7 19.96 45.84 -56.97
C CYS A 7 19.85 44.32 -56.83
N ALA A 8 20.71 43.72 -56.04
CA ALA A 8 20.51 42.34 -55.55
C ALA A 8 19.31 42.37 -54.64
N VAL A 9 18.16 41.96 -55.13
CA VAL A 9 16.95 41.71 -54.32
C VAL A 9 17.26 40.49 -53.47
N PRO A 10 17.21 40.58 -52.14
CA PRO A 10 17.32 39.39 -51.33
C PRO A 10 16.09 38.51 -51.64
N ASN A 11 16.32 37.40 -52.27
CA ASN A 11 15.31 36.42 -52.60
C ASN A 11 14.84 35.75 -51.30
N VAL A 12 13.93 36.45 -50.61
CA VAL A 12 13.19 35.84 -49.47
C VAL A 12 12.25 34.85 -50.08
N TYR A 13 12.70 33.61 -50.29
CA TYR A 13 11.81 32.51 -50.67
C TYR A 13 10.75 32.36 -49.62
N ALA A 14 9.54 32.84 -49.90
CA ALA A 14 8.38 32.53 -49.09
C ALA A 14 8.22 31.04 -49.08
N LYS A 15 8.17 30.43 -47.88
CA LYS A 15 7.96 28.99 -47.70
C LYS A 15 6.76 28.53 -48.54
N THR A 16 6.94 27.44 -49.26
CA THR A 16 5.85 26.80 -50.03
C THR A 16 4.77 26.29 -49.07
N GLU A 17 3.56 26.09 -49.58
CA GLU A 17 2.47 25.52 -48.77
C GLU A 17 2.80 24.13 -48.21
N ALA A 18 3.60 23.33 -48.94
CA ALA A 18 4.07 22.05 -48.48
C ALA A 18 5.06 22.15 -47.31
N GLU A 19 5.97 23.13 -47.34
CA GLU A 19 6.90 23.42 -46.23
C GLU A 19 6.16 23.92 -44.98
N LYS A 20 5.20 24.82 -45.14
CA LYS A 20 4.35 25.29 -44.02
C LYS A 20 3.62 24.13 -43.35
N LYS A 21 3.01 23.26 -44.16
CA LYS A 21 2.34 22.04 -43.65
C LYS A 21 3.30 21.09 -42.96
N ARG A 22 4.47 20.79 -43.57
CA ARG A 22 5.51 19.98 -42.94
C ARG A 22 5.89 20.52 -41.57
N ASP A 23 6.19 21.79 -41.46
CA ASP A 23 6.65 22.44 -40.24
C ASP A 23 5.58 22.45 -39.17
N ALA A 24 4.29 22.67 -39.55
CA ALA A 24 3.16 22.54 -38.64
C ALA A 24 3.02 21.10 -38.07
N TYR A 25 3.15 20.09 -38.93
CA TYR A 25 3.09 18.70 -38.48
C TYR A 25 4.32 18.27 -37.67
N LYS A 26 5.52 18.80 -37.95
CA LYS A 26 6.71 18.61 -37.11
C LYS A 26 6.50 19.18 -35.70
N LYS A 27 5.87 20.36 -35.58
CA LYS A 27 5.51 20.95 -34.29
C LYS A 27 4.48 20.10 -33.54
N LYS A 28 3.44 19.61 -34.25
CA LYS A 28 2.44 18.69 -33.66
C LYS A 28 3.08 17.36 -33.21
N LEU A 29 3.98 16.81 -34.00
CA LEU A 29 4.70 15.57 -33.63
C LEU A 29 5.56 15.76 -32.38
N LYS A 30 6.28 16.90 -32.29
CA LYS A 30 7.08 17.20 -31.09
C LYS A 30 6.21 17.29 -29.84
N ALA A 31 5.08 18.00 -29.91
CA ALA A 31 4.12 18.07 -28.81
C ALA A 31 3.58 16.69 -28.44
N LYS A 32 3.18 15.88 -29.45
CA LYS A 32 2.66 14.53 -29.22
C LYS A 32 3.70 13.57 -28.62
N ASN A 33 4.97 13.69 -28.99
CA ASN A 33 6.05 12.92 -28.38
C ASN A 33 6.25 13.30 -26.90
N SER A 34 6.08 14.59 -26.55
CA SER A 34 6.09 15.05 -25.15
C SER A 34 4.90 14.45 -24.38
N ASP A 35 3.68 14.46 -24.98
CA ASP A 35 2.50 13.81 -24.36
C ASP A 35 2.76 12.31 -24.11
N ILE A 36 3.34 11.61 -25.09
CA ILE A 36 3.70 10.18 -24.97
C ILE A 36 4.67 9.95 -23.81
N ALA A 37 5.69 10.81 -23.64
CA ALA A 37 6.63 10.72 -22.53
C ALA A 37 5.90 10.87 -21.18
N ASN A 38 5.09 11.93 -21.05
CA ASN A 38 4.32 12.19 -19.82
C ASN A 38 3.34 11.04 -19.48
N ILE A 39 2.69 10.45 -20.49
CA ILE A 39 1.80 9.29 -20.29
C ILE A 39 2.58 8.08 -19.80
N LYS A 40 3.77 7.84 -20.36
CA LYS A 40 4.64 6.73 -19.91
C LYS A 40 5.11 6.90 -18.47
N ASP A 41 5.50 8.10 -18.10
CA ASP A 41 5.91 8.43 -16.72
C ASP A 41 4.74 8.20 -15.77
N SER A 42 3.54 8.73 -16.09
CA SER A 42 2.33 8.49 -15.29
C SER A 42 1.96 7.00 -15.20
N GLN A 43 2.14 6.23 -16.27
CA GLN A 43 1.90 4.79 -16.28
C GLN A 43 2.90 4.05 -15.35
N SER A 44 4.17 4.49 -15.32
CA SER A 44 5.19 3.96 -14.40
C SER A 44 4.80 4.24 -12.95
N ASP A 45 4.42 5.47 -12.62
CA ASP A 45 4.01 5.87 -11.27
C ASP A 45 2.82 5.05 -10.77
N VAL A 46 1.83 4.80 -11.65
CA VAL A 46 0.69 3.94 -11.32
C VAL A 46 1.12 2.50 -11.08
N LYS A 47 2.02 1.96 -11.89
CA LYS A 47 2.56 0.61 -11.71
C LYS A 47 3.29 0.47 -10.36
N ASP A 48 4.10 1.45 -9.99
CA ASP A 48 4.81 1.48 -8.72
C ASP A 48 3.83 1.58 -7.54
N SER A 49 2.77 2.38 -7.69
CA SER A 49 1.69 2.48 -6.72
C SER A 49 0.93 1.16 -6.54
N ILE A 50 0.66 0.42 -7.62
CA ILE A 50 0.05 -0.92 -7.57
C ILE A 50 0.96 -1.89 -6.81
N THR A 51 2.26 -1.87 -7.10
CA THR A 51 3.25 -2.72 -6.44
C THR A 51 3.32 -2.43 -4.94
N ALA A 52 3.34 -1.16 -4.57
CA ALA A 52 3.33 -0.73 -3.16
C ALA A 52 2.03 -1.13 -2.45
N ALA A 53 0.87 -0.97 -3.10
CA ALA A 53 -0.42 -1.38 -2.55
C ALA A 53 -0.50 -2.91 -2.38
N ALA A 54 0.02 -3.69 -3.33
CA ALA A 54 0.09 -5.14 -3.24
C ALA A 54 0.99 -5.61 -2.08
N ALA A 55 2.14 -4.97 -1.88
CA ALA A 55 3.02 -5.24 -0.75
C ALA A 55 2.34 -4.95 0.60
N ARG A 56 1.62 -3.83 0.71
CA ARG A 56 0.83 -3.50 1.90
C ARG A 56 -0.28 -4.52 2.14
N MET A 57 -0.98 -4.95 1.09
CA MET A 57 -2.01 -5.99 1.19
C MET A 57 -1.44 -7.29 1.73
N LYS A 58 -0.28 -7.73 1.23
CA LYS A 58 0.40 -8.93 1.73
C LYS A 58 0.73 -8.81 3.22
N THR A 59 1.27 -7.67 3.65
CA THR A 59 1.58 -7.39 5.07
C THR A 59 0.31 -7.41 5.93
N LEU A 60 -0.78 -6.85 5.43
CA LEU A 60 -2.06 -6.80 6.14
C LEU A 60 -2.66 -8.20 6.30
N LEU A 61 -2.62 -9.02 5.25
CA LEU A 61 -3.07 -10.41 5.30
C LEU A 61 -2.26 -11.23 6.31
N SER A 62 -0.93 -11.05 6.34
CA SER A 62 -0.08 -11.72 7.33
C SER A 62 -0.44 -11.30 8.76
N LYS A 63 -0.66 -10.01 9.01
CA LYS A 63 -1.10 -9.51 10.32
C LYS A 63 -2.50 -10.01 10.71
N GLN A 64 -3.40 -10.11 9.74
CA GLN A 64 -4.75 -10.63 9.96
C GLN A 64 -4.72 -12.12 10.33
N GLU A 65 -3.83 -12.90 9.71
CA GLU A 65 -3.66 -14.32 10.05
C GLU A 65 -3.06 -14.48 11.47
N GLN A 66 -2.06 -13.67 11.82
CA GLN A 66 -1.53 -13.62 13.18
C GLN A 66 -2.62 -13.25 14.19
N LEU A 67 -3.38 -12.20 13.93
CA LEU A 67 -4.47 -11.77 14.81
C LEU A 67 -5.53 -12.85 14.99
N LYS A 68 -5.81 -13.63 13.95
CA LYS A 68 -6.75 -14.73 14.01
C LYS A 68 -6.27 -15.85 14.95
N SER A 69 -4.95 -16.10 14.95
CA SER A 69 -4.31 -16.98 15.93
C SER A 69 -4.42 -16.42 17.33
N ASP A 70 -4.09 -15.14 17.52
CA ASP A 70 -4.12 -14.46 18.82
C ASP A 70 -5.56 -14.47 19.42
N ILE A 71 -6.57 -14.25 18.59
CA ILE A 71 -7.98 -14.35 19.01
C ILE A 71 -8.32 -15.76 19.49
N LYS A 72 -7.88 -16.77 18.75
CA LYS A 72 -8.13 -18.17 19.14
C LYS A 72 -7.46 -18.54 20.46
N ASP A 73 -6.22 -18.12 20.65
CA ASP A 73 -5.48 -18.34 21.88
C ASP A 73 -6.15 -17.63 23.06
N LYS A 74 -6.60 -16.39 22.83
CA LYS A 74 -7.34 -15.63 23.84
C LYS A 74 -8.71 -16.24 24.17
N GLN A 75 -9.42 -16.78 23.19
CA GLN A 75 -10.66 -17.53 23.43
C GLN A 75 -10.42 -18.75 24.33
N ASN A 76 -9.32 -19.47 24.12
CA ASN A 76 -8.95 -20.58 24.99
C ASN A 76 -8.62 -20.10 26.42
N GLU A 77 -7.93 -18.97 26.57
CA GLU A 77 -7.69 -18.36 27.89
C GLU A 77 -8.98 -17.98 28.60
N VAL A 78 -9.92 -17.37 27.89
CA VAL A 78 -11.27 -17.05 28.41
C VAL A 78 -12.01 -18.31 28.85
N GLU A 79 -11.97 -19.39 28.06
CA GLU A 79 -12.58 -20.65 28.45
C GLU A 79 -11.97 -21.23 29.72
N GLN A 80 -10.64 -21.22 29.84
CA GLN A 80 -9.94 -21.65 31.06
C GLN A 80 -10.26 -20.76 32.26
N ALA A 81 -10.33 -19.44 32.05
CA ALA A 81 -10.72 -18.52 33.11
C ALA A 81 -12.16 -18.74 33.57
N ASN A 82 -13.09 -18.99 32.65
CA ASN A 82 -14.46 -19.34 32.99
C ASN A 82 -14.55 -20.64 33.80
N LYS A 83 -13.76 -21.67 33.48
CA LYS A 83 -13.69 -22.89 34.30
C LYS A 83 -13.21 -22.61 35.72
N LYS A 84 -12.15 -21.79 35.83
CA LYS A 84 -11.61 -21.37 37.15
C LYS A 84 -12.64 -20.51 37.92
N LEU A 85 -13.41 -19.70 37.21
CA LEU A 85 -14.48 -18.91 37.82
C LEU A 85 -15.59 -19.81 38.39
N GLU A 86 -15.98 -20.84 37.63
CA GLU A 86 -16.98 -21.79 38.14
C GLU A 86 -16.46 -22.61 39.32
N GLU A 87 -15.20 -23.07 39.27
CA GLU A 87 -14.54 -23.73 40.39
C GLU A 87 -14.47 -22.80 41.62
N ALA A 88 -14.13 -21.52 41.44
CA ALA A 88 -14.09 -20.54 42.52
C ALA A 88 -15.48 -20.24 43.09
N LYS A 89 -16.54 -20.22 42.27
CA LYS A 89 -17.94 -20.06 42.72
C LYS A 89 -18.41 -21.28 43.52
N GLU A 90 -18.03 -22.47 43.06
CA GLU A 90 -18.35 -23.71 43.80
C GLU A 90 -17.68 -23.73 45.17
N GLU A 91 -16.42 -23.33 45.22
CA GLU A 91 -15.69 -23.18 46.49
C GLU A 91 -16.29 -22.09 47.37
N GLU A 92 -16.68 -20.94 46.79
CA GLU A 92 -17.43 -19.89 47.46
C GLU A 92 -18.70 -20.44 48.11
N GLN A 93 -19.51 -21.17 47.34
CA GLN A 93 -20.75 -21.74 47.84
C GLN A 93 -20.50 -22.72 48.97
N ASN A 94 -19.48 -23.57 48.83
CA ASN A 94 -19.10 -24.55 49.89
C ASN A 94 -18.66 -23.81 51.17
N GLN A 95 -17.89 -22.74 51.06
CA GLN A 95 -17.47 -21.91 52.19
C GLN A 95 -18.67 -21.18 52.83
N TYR A 96 -19.57 -20.65 51.99
CA TYR A 96 -20.80 -20.03 52.46
C TYR A 96 -21.64 -21.01 53.28
N ASP A 97 -21.85 -22.22 52.77
CA ASP A 97 -22.65 -23.25 53.45
C ASP A 97 -21.97 -23.71 54.75
N ALA A 98 -20.66 -23.86 54.75
CA ALA A 98 -19.90 -24.15 55.96
C ALA A 98 -20.01 -23.02 57.00
N MET A 99 -19.94 -21.77 56.57
CA MET A 99 -20.11 -20.61 57.46
C MET A 99 -21.54 -20.50 58.02
N LYS A 100 -22.55 -20.83 57.19
CA LYS A 100 -23.96 -20.86 57.60
C LYS A 100 -24.19 -21.92 58.69
N LEU A 101 -23.68 -23.13 58.48
CA LEU A 101 -23.76 -24.21 59.51
C LEU A 101 -23.05 -23.79 60.79
N ARG A 102 -21.93 -23.07 60.68
CA ARG A 102 -21.19 -22.60 61.83
C ARG A 102 -21.93 -21.51 62.59
N ILE A 103 -22.54 -20.58 61.88
CA ILE A 103 -23.40 -19.52 62.50
C ILE A 103 -24.58 -20.16 63.18
N GLN A 104 -25.21 -21.16 62.53
CA GLN A 104 -26.31 -21.93 63.12
C GLN A 104 -25.86 -22.65 64.37
N TYR A 105 -24.72 -23.34 64.37
CA TYR A 105 -24.17 -24.01 65.51
C TYR A 105 -23.85 -23.00 66.66
N LEU A 106 -23.29 -21.87 66.38
CA LEU A 106 -23.02 -20.80 67.35
C LEU A 106 -24.33 -20.25 67.91
N TYR A 107 -25.38 -20.06 67.07
CA TYR A 107 -26.71 -19.58 67.51
C TYR A 107 -27.40 -20.59 68.41
N GLU A 108 -27.41 -21.85 68.02
CA GLU A 108 -28.04 -22.94 68.76
C GLU A 108 -27.35 -23.25 70.10
N ASN A 109 -26.04 -23.05 70.15
CA ASN A 109 -25.21 -23.29 71.34
C ASN A 109 -24.79 -22.05 72.07
N SER A 110 -25.17 -20.84 71.63
CA SER A 110 -24.91 -19.57 72.31
C SER A 110 -25.92 -19.24 73.39
N THR A 111 -26.52 -20.24 74.02
CA THR A 111 -27.16 -19.97 75.28
C THR A 111 -26.10 -19.45 76.26
N ASP A 112 -25.96 -18.16 76.25
CA ASP A 112 -25.32 -17.16 77.10
C ASP A 112 -23.93 -17.46 77.70
N ASN A 113 -23.41 -18.67 77.71
CA ASN A 113 -22.15 -18.97 78.39
C ASN A 113 -21.28 -20.10 77.82
N SER A 114 -21.52 -20.65 76.64
CA SER A 114 -20.87 -21.91 76.22
C SER A 114 -19.34 -21.87 76.16
N ILE A 115 -18.77 -20.81 75.65
CA ILE A 115 -17.28 -20.67 75.65
C ILE A 115 -16.78 -20.26 77.05
N TRP A 116 -17.49 -19.35 77.72
CA TRP A 116 -17.12 -18.93 79.06
C TRP A 116 -17.40 -20.04 80.07
N SER A 117 -18.50 -20.78 79.96
CA SER A 117 -18.81 -21.94 80.77
C SER A 117 -17.74 -23.02 80.56
N ALA A 118 -17.41 -23.34 79.30
CA ALA A 118 -16.37 -24.29 78.99
C ALA A 118 -14.99 -23.88 79.55
N ILE A 119 -14.68 -22.59 79.56
CA ILE A 119 -13.44 -22.04 80.14
C ILE A 119 -13.49 -22.10 81.67
N LEU A 120 -14.65 -21.80 82.27
CA LEU A 120 -14.81 -21.77 83.72
C LEU A 120 -14.96 -23.20 84.32
N GLU A 121 -15.46 -24.17 83.55
CA GLU A 121 -15.55 -25.57 83.92
C GLU A 121 -14.24 -26.35 83.68
N SER A 122 -13.14 -25.64 83.38
CA SER A 122 -11.83 -26.26 83.20
C SER A 122 -11.27 -26.85 84.55
N ASN A 123 -10.65 -28.01 84.39
CA ASN A 123 -10.07 -28.71 85.56
C ASN A 123 -8.65 -28.20 85.89
N GLY A 124 -8.43 -26.90 85.90
CA GLY A 124 -7.21 -26.26 86.25
C GLY A 124 -6.70 -25.24 85.27
N LEU A 125 -5.74 -24.42 85.65
CA LEU A 125 -5.26 -23.28 84.88
C LEU A 125 -4.72 -23.68 83.51
N SER A 126 -4.05 -24.81 83.38
CA SER A 126 -3.50 -25.31 82.12
C SER A 126 -4.63 -25.73 81.13
N ASP A 127 -5.67 -26.37 81.58
CA ASP A 127 -6.85 -26.69 80.77
C ASP A 127 -7.60 -25.41 80.34
N MET A 128 -7.71 -24.49 81.28
CA MET A 128 -8.30 -23.17 81.02
C MET A 128 -7.54 -22.39 79.91
N LEU A 129 -6.22 -22.33 79.97
CA LEU A 129 -5.40 -21.67 78.94
C LEU A 129 -5.51 -22.36 77.59
N ASN A 130 -5.50 -23.68 77.54
CA ASN A 130 -5.71 -24.43 76.30
C ASN A 130 -7.05 -24.16 75.65
N ARG A 131 -8.12 -24.03 76.44
CA ARG A 131 -9.47 -23.72 75.90
C ARG A 131 -9.59 -22.28 75.44
N ILE A 132 -8.90 -21.33 76.08
CA ILE A 132 -8.81 -19.92 75.61
C ILE A 132 -8.02 -19.88 74.30
N GLU A 133 -6.89 -20.54 74.22
CA GLU A 133 -6.07 -20.63 73.03
C GLU A 133 -6.88 -21.26 71.85
N TYR A 134 -7.56 -22.37 72.10
CA TYR A 134 -8.40 -23.01 71.09
C TYR A 134 -9.53 -22.08 70.61
N ALA A 135 -10.22 -21.36 71.51
CA ALA A 135 -11.26 -20.38 71.16
C ALA A 135 -10.68 -19.22 70.32
N THR A 136 -9.50 -18.73 70.68
CA THR A 136 -8.82 -17.65 69.97
C THR A 136 -8.37 -18.10 68.55
N ASP A 137 -7.80 -19.28 68.44
CA ASP A 137 -7.39 -19.83 67.15
C ASP A 137 -8.58 -20.10 66.23
N LEU A 138 -9.70 -20.51 66.79
CA LEU A 138 -10.96 -20.70 66.07
C LEU A 138 -11.48 -19.39 65.45
N TYR A 139 -11.51 -18.29 66.21
CA TYR A 139 -11.88 -16.96 65.74
C TYR A 139 -10.91 -16.42 64.72
N LYS A 140 -9.61 -16.67 64.86
CA LYS A 140 -8.58 -16.28 63.93
C LYS A 140 -8.73 -17.02 62.61
N SER A 141 -8.92 -18.34 62.60
CA SER A 141 -9.20 -19.17 61.44
C SER A 141 -10.41 -18.73 60.65
N ASP A 142 -11.50 -18.38 61.37
CA ASP A 142 -12.72 -17.86 60.73
C ASP A 142 -12.51 -16.55 60.00
N ARG A 143 -11.74 -15.61 60.59
CA ARG A 143 -11.40 -14.34 60.00
C ARG A 143 -10.50 -14.53 58.77
N GLU A 144 -9.54 -15.42 58.83
CA GLU A 144 -8.65 -15.76 57.70
C GLU A 144 -9.44 -16.39 56.55
N LEU A 145 -10.37 -17.31 56.83
CA LEU A 145 -11.23 -17.91 55.86
C LEU A 145 -12.12 -16.86 55.15
N MET A 146 -12.76 -15.97 55.92
CA MET A 146 -13.58 -14.87 55.38
C MET A 146 -12.78 -13.94 54.47
N THR A 147 -11.56 -13.58 54.90
CA THR A 147 -10.67 -12.72 54.11
C THR A 147 -10.21 -13.42 52.82
N SER A 148 -9.87 -14.71 52.91
CA SER A 148 -9.51 -15.51 51.76
C SER A 148 -10.63 -15.59 50.73
N TYR A 149 -11.86 -15.82 51.18
CA TYR A 149 -13.05 -15.84 50.36
C TYR A 149 -13.27 -14.50 49.62
N GLN A 150 -13.26 -13.36 50.37
CA GLN A 150 -13.42 -12.03 49.78
C GLN A 150 -12.36 -11.75 48.73
N ASN A 151 -11.11 -12.16 48.99
CA ASN A 151 -10.00 -11.98 48.04
C ASN A 151 -10.19 -12.86 46.79
N ALA A 152 -10.67 -14.09 46.93
CA ALA A 152 -10.96 -14.97 45.81
C ALA A 152 -12.05 -14.41 44.89
N VAL A 153 -13.17 -13.96 45.46
CA VAL A 153 -14.27 -13.29 44.70
C VAL A 153 -13.74 -12.09 43.94
N LYS A 154 -13.07 -11.19 44.62
CA LYS A 154 -12.50 -9.98 43.99
C LYS A 154 -11.54 -10.32 42.85
N LYS A 155 -10.67 -11.30 43.03
CA LYS A 155 -9.73 -11.75 42.01
C LYS A 155 -10.42 -12.30 40.76
N VAL A 156 -11.52 -13.01 40.93
CA VAL A 156 -12.33 -13.52 39.83
C VAL A 156 -13.04 -12.41 39.09
N GLU A 157 -13.60 -11.42 39.80
CA GLU A 157 -14.22 -10.24 39.20
C GLU A 157 -13.20 -9.45 38.37
N ASP A 158 -12.01 -9.17 38.92
CA ASP A 158 -10.94 -8.45 38.25
C ASP A 158 -10.50 -9.17 36.96
N TRP A 159 -10.35 -10.50 37.02
CA TRP A 159 -9.97 -11.30 35.84
C TRP A 159 -11.04 -11.33 34.76
N THR A 160 -12.32 -11.41 35.14
CA THR A 160 -13.41 -11.40 34.19
C THR A 160 -13.48 -10.07 33.43
N MET A 161 -13.32 -8.94 34.14
CA MET A 161 -13.27 -7.62 33.51
C MET A 161 -12.07 -7.49 32.57
N GLN A 162 -10.87 -7.89 33.01
CA GLN A 162 -9.67 -7.80 32.19
C GLN A 162 -9.80 -8.63 30.90
N LEU A 163 -10.33 -9.84 30.99
CA LEU A 163 -10.53 -10.69 29.80
C LEU A 163 -11.57 -10.11 28.85
N ALA A 164 -12.63 -9.50 29.34
CA ALA A 164 -13.62 -8.82 28.52
C ALA A 164 -12.99 -7.65 27.75
N ASP A 165 -12.24 -6.80 28.44
CA ASP A 165 -11.53 -5.66 27.82
C ASP A 165 -10.52 -6.09 26.75
N GLU A 166 -9.77 -7.19 26.99
CA GLU A 166 -8.84 -7.74 26.01
C GLU A 166 -9.56 -8.30 24.78
N MET A 167 -10.69 -9.01 24.97
CA MET A 167 -11.52 -9.51 23.85
C MET A 167 -12.07 -8.35 23.00
N ASP A 168 -12.60 -7.32 23.62
CA ASP A 168 -13.11 -6.14 22.92
C ASP A 168 -12.00 -5.44 22.11
N SER A 169 -10.81 -5.33 22.70
CA SER A 169 -9.63 -4.78 22.02
C SER A 169 -9.23 -5.59 20.78
N LEU A 170 -9.23 -6.93 20.88
CA LEU A 170 -8.92 -7.80 19.75
C LEU A 170 -9.97 -7.73 18.63
N LEU A 171 -11.25 -7.67 19.00
CA LEU A 171 -12.34 -7.51 18.04
C LEU A 171 -12.28 -6.17 17.31
N ALA A 172 -11.99 -5.09 18.03
CA ALA A 172 -11.79 -3.76 17.42
C ALA A 172 -10.60 -3.76 16.45
N LEU A 173 -9.51 -4.45 16.78
CA LEU A 173 -8.36 -4.58 15.90
C LEU A 173 -8.66 -5.42 14.66
N GLN A 174 -9.46 -6.47 14.79
CA GLN A 174 -9.95 -7.28 13.67
C GLN A 174 -10.78 -6.45 12.69
N ASP A 175 -11.72 -5.65 13.19
CA ASP A 175 -12.57 -4.77 12.39
C ASP A 175 -11.72 -3.73 11.64
N LYS A 176 -10.75 -3.12 12.32
CA LYS A 176 -9.79 -2.19 11.72
C LYS A 176 -9.02 -2.83 10.55
N TYR A 177 -8.50 -4.04 10.72
CA TYR A 177 -7.78 -4.71 9.63
C TYR A 177 -8.69 -5.09 8.47
N GLN A 178 -9.91 -5.47 8.74
CA GLN A 178 -10.91 -5.77 7.72
C GLN A 178 -11.28 -4.52 6.90
N THR A 179 -11.46 -3.39 7.57
CA THR A 179 -11.68 -2.08 6.92
C THR A 179 -10.51 -1.68 6.05
N GLN A 180 -9.28 -1.74 6.57
CA GLN A 180 -8.07 -1.43 5.80
C GLN A 180 -7.89 -2.35 4.58
N GLN A 181 -8.25 -3.63 4.69
CA GLN A 181 -8.24 -4.56 3.56
C GLN A 181 -9.24 -4.14 2.47
N GLY A 182 -10.43 -3.70 2.86
CA GLY A 182 -11.46 -3.18 1.94
C GLY A 182 -10.99 -1.93 1.21
N GLU A 183 -10.40 -0.98 1.93
CA GLU A 183 -9.83 0.25 1.37
C GLU A 183 -8.71 -0.05 0.36
N LEU A 184 -7.78 -0.95 0.71
CA LEU A 184 -6.70 -1.34 -0.19
C LEU A 184 -7.21 -2.06 -1.45
N LYS A 185 -8.21 -2.92 -1.35
CA LYS A 185 -8.85 -3.54 -2.52
C LYS A 185 -9.44 -2.49 -3.45
N THR A 186 -10.14 -1.51 -2.89
CA THR A 186 -10.74 -0.40 -3.65
C THR A 186 -9.67 0.45 -4.31
N LEU A 187 -8.58 0.75 -3.61
CA LEU A 187 -7.45 1.48 -4.16
C LEU A 187 -6.79 0.71 -5.31
N MET A 188 -6.54 -0.58 -5.15
CA MET A 188 -5.96 -1.42 -6.21
C MET A 188 -6.84 -1.46 -7.45
N ALA A 189 -8.15 -1.59 -7.31
CA ALA A 189 -9.08 -1.56 -8.43
C ALA A 189 -9.05 -0.22 -9.19
N LYS A 190 -8.97 0.90 -8.47
CA LYS A 190 -8.83 2.24 -9.08
C LYS A 190 -7.50 2.38 -9.83
N LEU A 191 -6.41 1.90 -9.24
CA LEU A 191 -5.08 1.95 -9.87
C LEU A 191 -5.02 1.09 -11.15
N GLU A 192 -5.64 -0.09 -11.14
CA GLU A 192 -5.75 -0.92 -12.35
C GLU A 192 -6.56 -0.23 -13.46
N GLN A 193 -7.69 0.41 -13.13
CA GLN A 193 -8.45 1.20 -14.09
C GLN A 193 -7.63 2.35 -14.67
N GLN A 194 -6.85 3.05 -13.84
CA GLN A 194 -5.97 4.12 -14.31
C GLN A 194 -4.87 3.59 -15.23
N LYS A 195 -4.26 2.45 -14.90
CA LYS A 195 -3.26 1.79 -15.74
C LYS A 195 -3.84 1.48 -17.13
N ASP A 196 -5.04 0.92 -17.20
CA ASP A 196 -5.71 0.59 -18.46
C ASP A 196 -6.08 1.85 -19.25
N ALA A 197 -6.54 2.90 -18.58
CA ALA A 197 -6.81 4.19 -19.20
C ALA A 197 -5.55 4.82 -19.82
N TYR A 198 -4.42 4.79 -19.09
CA TYR A 198 -3.15 5.27 -19.64
C TYR A 198 -2.63 4.40 -20.79
N ALA A 199 -2.85 3.09 -20.77
CA ALA A 199 -2.49 2.21 -21.87
C ALA A 199 -3.27 2.58 -23.16
N GLN A 200 -4.56 2.85 -23.05
CA GLN A 200 -5.39 3.30 -24.17
C GLN A 200 -4.94 4.67 -24.70
N GLN A 201 -4.72 5.64 -23.80
CA GLN A 201 -4.23 6.97 -24.18
C GLN A 201 -2.87 6.89 -24.88
N LEU A 202 -1.97 6.04 -24.41
CA LEU A 202 -0.67 5.82 -25.02
C LEU A 202 -0.79 5.26 -26.43
N ALA A 203 -1.63 4.24 -26.62
CA ALA A 203 -1.87 3.63 -27.95
C ALA A 203 -2.43 4.66 -28.94
N GLU A 204 -3.38 5.48 -28.52
CA GLU A 204 -3.95 6.53 -29.36
C GLU A 204 -2.94 7.64 -29.69
N ALA A 205 -2.17 8.11 -28.70
CA ALA A 205 -1.12 9.10 -28.90
C ALA A 205 -0.03 8.59 -29.86
N GLN A 206 0.36 7.33 -29.76
CA GLN A 206 1.31 6.70 -30.68
C GLN A 206 0.76 6.59 -32.10
N LYS A 207 -0.51 6.24 -32.28
CA LYS A 207 -1.17 6.22 -33.58
C LYS A 207 -1.16 7.61 -34.21
N GLN A 208 -1.56 8.64 -33.48
CA GLN A 208 -1.54 10.02 -33.96
C GLN A 208 -0.12 10.47 -34.33
N ALA A 209 0.89 10.12 -33.54
CA ALA A 209 2.29 10.42 -33.87
C ALA A 209 2.75 9.74 -35.16
N GLN A 210 2.33 8.50 -35.40
CA GLN A 210 2.60 7.80 -36.67
C GLN A 210 1.93 8.46 -37.87
N ASP A 211 0.68 8.94 -37.73
CA ASP A 211 -0.05 9.63 -38.78
C ASP A 211 0.60 10.99 -39.10
N TYR A 212 1.11 11.69 -38.08
CA TYR A 212 1.91 12.91 -38.30
C TYR A 212 3.21 12.61 -39.07
N LYS A 213 3.92 11.52 -38.71
CA LYS A 213 5.13 11.08 -39.44
C LYS A 213 4.83 10.78 -40.90
N LYS A 214 3.75 10.04 -41.19
CA LYS A 214 3.32 9.75 -42.56
C LYS A 214 3.00 11.01 -43.34
N THR A 215 2.33 11.99 -42.71
CA THR A 215 1.99 13.27 -43.34
C THR A 215 3.28 14.08 -43.60
N ILE A 216 4.22 14.14 -42.67
CA ILE A 216 5.49 14.79 -42.86
C ILE A 216 6.24 14.19 -44.06
N SER A 217 6.36 12.85 -44.15
CA SER A 217 7.02 12.19 -45.27
C SER A 217 6.33 12.50 -46.64
N LYS A 218 5.01 12.56 -46.66
CA LYS A 218 4.29 12.95 -47.87
C LYS A 218 4.62 14.42 -48.30
N GLN A 219 4.66 15.32 -47.32
CA GLN A 219 4.99 16.74 -47.63
C GLN A 219 6.46 16.89 -48.05
N GLU A 220 7.39 16.13 -47.46
CA GLU A 220 8.81 16.12 -47.86
C GLU A 220 9.00 15.55 -49.27
N ALA A 221 8.19 14.55 -49.69
CA ALA A 221 8.19 14.06 -51.06
C ALA A 221 7.73 15.10 -52.04
N ILE A 222 6.64 15.89 -51.71
CA ILE A 222 6.14 16.98 -52.53
C ILE A 222 7.21 18.09 -52.65
N ILE A 223 7.87 18.48 -51.55
CA ILE A 223 8.94 19.48 -51.55
C ILE A 223 10.06 19.06 -52.47
N ARG A 224 10.56 17.82 -52.35
CA ARG A 224 11.61 17.28 -53.22
C ARG A 224 11.21 17.30 -54.72
N ALA A 225 9.96 16.96 -55.01
CA ALA A 225 9.45 17.00 -56.38
C ALA A 225 9.37 18.42 -56.91
N GLN A 226 8.99 19.40 -56.09
CA GLN A 226 8.95 20.84 -56.47
C GLN A 226 10.37 21.38 -56.68
N GLU A 227 11.34 21.05 -55.80
CA GLU A 227 12.73 21.42 -55.94
C GLU A 227 13.37 20.83 -57.21
N ALA A 228 13.10 19.55 -57.50
CA ALA A 228 13.57 18.91 -58.73
C ALA A 228 12.95 19.55 -60.02
N ALA A 229 11.68 19.91 -59.97
CA ALA A 229 11.01 20.60 -61.05
C ALA A 229 11.61 22.01 -61.29
N ALA A 230 11.84 22.74 -60.20
CA ALA A 230 12.48 24.09 -60.28
C ALA A 230 13.92 23.99 -60.80
N ALA A 231 14.68 22.99 -60.37
CA ALA A 231 16.07 22.77 -60.88
C ALA A 231 16.05 22.44 -62.38
N ARG A 232 15.11 21.64 -62.87
CA ARG A 232 14.96 21.36 -64.31
C ARG A 232 14.53 22.58 -65.13
N ALA A 233 13.64 23.40 -64.58
CA ALA A 233 13.21 24.65 -65.23
C ALA A 233 14.40 25.63 -65.34
N ASN A 234 15.23 25.78 -64.29
CA ASN A 234 16.43 26.63 -64.31
C ASN A 234 17.52 26.10 -65.26
N ALA A 235 17.68 24.77 -65.37
CA ALA A 235 18.63 24.17 -66.34
C ALA A 235 18.23 24.41 -67.79
N ASN A 236 16.90 24.39 -68.10
CA ASN A 236 16.36 24.68 -69.44
C ASN A 236 16.46 26.16 -69.84
N THR A 237 16.55 27.08 -68.86
CA THR A 237 16.70 28.53 -69.12
C THR A 237 18.14 28.90 -69.45
N TYR A 238 19.10 28.08 -69.13
CA TYR A 238 20.51 28.31 -69.43
C TYR A 238 20.99 27.75 -70.76
N ASP A 239 20.19 26.87 -71.43
CA ASP A 239 20.57 26.23 -72.68
C ASP A 239 20.01 26.96 -73.94
N GLY A 240 19.46 28.19 -73.78
CA GLY A 240 18.90 29.00 -74.85
C GLY A 240 19.74 30.17 -75.33
N GLY A 241 21.06 30.12 -75.23
CA GLY A 241 21.89 31.24 -75.74
C GLY A 241 23.36 30.92 -75.89
N GLY A 242 23.71 30.31 -77.01
CA GLY A 242 25.13 30.13 -77.33
C GLY A 242 25.44 29.16 -78.45
N THR A 243 25.32 29.63 -79.67
CA THR A 243 25.95 28.95 -80.82
C THR A 243 27.45 29.02 -80.74
N GLY A 244 28.12 27.87 -80.88
CA GLY A 244 29.47 27.89 -81.44
C GLY A 244 30.52 27.01 -80.75
N ALA A 245 30.92 26.03 -81.53
CA ALA A 245 32.27 25.47 -81.71
C ALA A 245 32.87 24.56 -80.66
N SER A 246 32.91 23.27 -81.06
CA SER A 246 34.14 22.46 -81.27
C SER A 246 35.12 22.33 -80.12
N GLY A 247 35.42 21.10 -79.81
CA GLY A 247 36.72 20.73 -79.27
C GLY A 247 36.69 19.79 -78.08
N GLY A 248 36.73 18.54 -78.33
CA GLY A 248 37.68 17.53 -78.04
C GLY A 248 38.15 17.30 -76.61
N ILE A 249 38.39 15.97 -76.46
CA ILE A 249 39.24 15.27 -75.50
C ILE A 249 38.63 14.98 -74.10
N ALA A 250 38.33 13.75 -73.95
CA ALA A 250 38.93 12.61 -73.28
C ALA A 250 39.53 12.85 -71.91
N SER A 251 39.24 11.93 -71.13
CA SER A 251 39.94 11.26 -70.05
C SER A 251 39.31 11.52 -68.66
N ASP A 252 38.82 10.55 -68.16
CA ASP A 252 39.41 9.49 -67.34
C ASP A 252 39.33 9.74 -65.84
N SER A 253 38.76 8.80 -65.27
CA SER A 253 39.15 8.14 -64.01
C SER A 253 38.98 8.82 -62.64
N TYR A 254 38.59 7.87 -61.84
CA TYR A 254 38.76 7.80 -60.38
C TYR A 254 37.82 8.66 -59.55
N LEU A 255 37.14 8.11 -58.56
CA LEU A 255 37.53 7.26 -57.44
C LEU A 255 36.24 6.75 -56.83
N LYS A 256 36.03 5.46 -56.70
CA LYS A 256 36.34 4.66 -55.53
C LYS A 256 35.80 5.17 -54.23
N ASP A 257 34.81 4.48 -53.88
CA ASP A 257 34.28 4.26 -52.57
C ASP A 257 35.38 4.15 -51.50
N PRO A 258 35.17 4.57 -50.33
CA PRO A 258 35.37 3.63 -49.24
C PRO A 258 34.30 3.67 -48.19
N ASP A 259 33.83 2.48 -47.92
CA ASP A 259 33.54 1.91 -46.60
C ASP A 259 33.42 2.87 -45.43
N CYS A 260 32.23 2.90 -44.87
CA CYS A 260 32.07 2.97 -43.43
C CYS A 260 30.99 1.99 -42.96
N ASN A 261 31.50 0.83 -42.63
CA ASN A 261 30.85 -0.11 -41.76
C ASN A 261 30.94 0.36 -40.31
N PRO A 262 29.85 0.43 -39.55
CA PRO A 262 29.92 0.40 -38.09
C PRO A 262 29.55 -0.98 -37.60
N SER A 263 30.59 -1.79 -37.39
CA SER A 263 30.55 -2.93 -36.51
C SER A 263 30.28 -2.49 -35.06
N GLN A 264 29.31 -3.16 -34.47
CA GLN A 264 29.26 -3.77 -33.13
C GLN A 264 30.10 -3.15 -32.02
N THR A 265 29.42 -2.83 -30.96
CA THR A 265 29.89 -3.22 -29.61
C THR A 265 28.70 -3.65 -28.77
N THR A 266 28.79 -4.89 -28.40
CA THR A 266 28.20 -5.65 -27.32
C THR A 266 28.59 -5.09 -25.95
N ASP A 267 27.75 -5.44 -24.96
CA ASP A 267 28.02 -5.64 -23.51
C ASP A 267 28.19 -4.40 -22.63
N VAL A 268 27.43 -4.24 -21.62
CA VAL A 268 27.16 -4.98 -20.36
C VAL A 268 25.81 -4.55 -19.79
#